data_30c51af185658db7e7461daa4441742e
#
_entry.id   30c51af185658db7e7461daa4441742e
#
_cell.length_a   1.000
_cell.length_b   1.000
_cell.length_c   1.000
_cell.angle_alpha   90.00
_cell.angle_beta   90.00
_cell.angle_gamma   90.00
#
_symmetry.space_group_name_H-M   'P 1'
#
loop_
_entity.id
_entity.type
_entity.pdbx_description
1 polymer ?
#
loop_
_entity_poly.entity_id
_entity_poly.type
_entity_poly.pdbx_seq_one_letter_code
_entity_poly.pdbx_strand_id
1 'polypeptide(L)'
;MKWGIIVAAVVVVGGFAIWLFHHGQDDAPAYQTVTIEPGDLTQVVTATGTLNPVTNVTVGCQVSGQISKLYVDYNSPVTNGQLIAQIDPRTYQAQVEQASAQLASGNANLELQQAETARDAELFTNKLISGSDYDTAVATLHEAEATVKINQAALDTSKANLGFCKIYSPVDGTVISRDVDVGQTVAASLQSPTLFQIANNLEQMQIDANVDEADIGGVKEG
;
A
#
# COMPACT_ATOMS: atom_id res chain seq x y z
N MET A 1 83.41 -82.61 -24.81
CA MET A 1 82.39 -82.24 -23.73
C MET A 1 82.54 -80.88 -23.11
N LYS A 2 83.69 -80.18 -23.25
CA LYS A 2 83.87 -78.86 -22.59
C LYS A 2 83.26 -77.63 -23.38
N TRP A 3 83.07 -77.76 -24.70
CA TRP A 3 82.51 -76.64 -25.50
C TRP A 3 80.97 -76.53 -25.38
N GLY A 4 80.26 -77.59 -25.13
CA GLY A 4 78.82 -77.57 -24.93
C GLY A 4 78.39 -76.78 -23.67
N ILE A 5 79.21 -76.86 -22.61
CA ILE A 5 78.93 -76.18 -21.32
C ILE A 5 79.11 -74.65 -21.48
N ILE A 6 80.09 -74.22 -22.30
CA ILE A 6 80.35 -72.78 -22.55
C ILE A 6 79.21 -72.19 -23.38
N VAL A 7 78.69 -72.90 -24.36
CA VAL A 7 77.59 -72.42 -25.20
C VAL A 7 76.32 -72.32 -24.36
N ALA A 8 76.03 -73.28 -23.47
CA ALA A 8 74.86 -73.24 -22.57
C ALA A 8 74.99 -72.08 -21.58
N ALA A 9 76.16 -71.82 -21.04
CA ALA A 9 76.38 -70.69 -20.14
C ALA A 9 76.15 -69.31 -20.80
N VAL A 10 76.62 -69.17 -22.09
CA VAL A 10 76.38 -67.93 -22.84
C VAL A 10 74.93 -67.71 -23.17
N VAL A 11 74.16 -68.76 -23.47
CA VAL A 11 72.72 -68.68 -23.74
C VAL A 11 71.94 -68.28 -22.45
N VAL A 12 72.34 -68.86 -21.33
CA VAL A 12 71.71 -68.51 -20.05
C VAL A 12 71.99 -67.06 -19.61
N VAL A 13 73.28 -66.63 -19.77
CA VAL A 13 73.63 -65.24 -19.43
C VAL A 13 73.00 -64.27 -20.38
N GLY A 14 72.97 -64.62 -21.71
CA GLY A 14 72.28 -63.76 -22.70
C GLY A 14 70.78 -63.68 -22.49
N GLY A 15 70.13 -64.80 -22.15
CA GLY A 15 68.69 -64.82 -21.82
C GLY A 15 68.35 -64.03 -20.54
N PHE A 16 69.27 -64.16 -19.55
CA PHE A 16 69.07 -63.37 -18.28
C PHE A 16 69.31 -61.87 -18.48
N ALA A 17 70.26 -61.48 -19.32
CA ALA A 17 70.49 -60.12 -19.68
C ALA A 17 69.26 -59.50 -20.44
N ILE A 18 68.72 -60.27 -21.41
CA ILE A 18 67.53 -59.82 -22.14
C ILE A 18 66.32 -59.74 -21.21
N TRP A 19 66.18 -60.64 -20.26
CA TRP A 19 65.08 -60.61 -19.26
C TRP A 19 65.23 -59.42 -18.35
N LEU A 20 66.46 -59.09 -17.88
CA LEU A 20 66.70 -57.87 -17.09
C LEU A 20 66.45 -56.60 -17.87
N PHE A 21 66.72 -56.53 -19.16
CA PHE A 21 66.47 -55.35 -20.00
C PHE A 21 64.97 -55.19 -20.29
N HIS A 22 64.21 -56.26 -20.33
CA HIS A 22 62.78 -56.20 -20.58
C HIS A 22 61.97 -55.93 -19.28
N HIS A 23 62.55 -56.29 -18.12
CA HIS A 23 61.87 -56.09 -16.83
C HIS A 23 62.12 -54.72 -16.20
N GLY A 24 63.04 -53.93 -16.79
CA GLY A 24 63.39 -52.56 -16.35
C GLY A 24 62.61 -51.44 -17.01
N GLN A 25 61.60 -51.73 -17.85
CA GLN A 25 60.68 -50.72 -18.33
C GLN A 25 59.54 -50.60 -17.32
N ASP A 26 59.76 -49.82 -16.26
CA ASP A 26 58.66 -49.29 -15.48
C ASP A 26 57.73 -48.49 -16.43
N ASP A 27 56.54 -49.02 -16.65
CA ASP A 27 55.50 -48.26 -17.30
C ASP A 27 55.21 -47.04 -16.42
N ALA A 28 55.97 -45.99 -16.64
CA ALA A 28 55.64 -44.71 -16.03
C ALA A 28 54.23 -44.32 -16.50
N PRO A 29 53.31 -44.05 -15.58
CA PRO A 29 51.91 -43.71 -15.95
C PRO A 29 51.98 -42.51 -16.93
N ALA A 30 51.38 -42.70 -18.09
CA ALA A 30 51.29 -41.65 -19.11
C ALA A 30 50.34 -40.56 -18.57
N TYR A 31 50.93 -39.57 -17.92
CA TYR A 31 50.16 -38.38 -17.50
C TYR A 31 49.78 -37.58 -18.75
N GLN A 32 48.47 -37.43 -18.97
CA GLN A 32 47.99 -36.46 -19.94
C GLN A 32 48.05 -35.05 -19.30
N THR A 33 48.98 -34.26 -19.78
CA THR A 33 49.07 -32.85 -19.38
C THR A 33 48.21 -32.02 -20.30
N VAL A 34 47.34 -31.19 -19.72
CA VAL A 34 46.57 -30.18 -20.45
C VAL A 34 47.16 -28.82 -20.10
N THR A 35 47.41 -28.02 -21.09
CA THR A 35 47.85 -26.64 -20.90
C THR A 35 46.68 -25.83 -20.32
N ILE A 36 46.88 -25.20 -19.16
CA ILE A 36 45.93 -24.31 -18.56
C ILE A 36 45.99 -22.98 -19.30
N GLU A 37 44.93 -22.63 -19.99
CA GLU A 37 44.79 -21.32 -20.62
C GLU A 37 43.92 -20.42 -19.74
N PRO A 38 44.29 -19.13 -19.55
CA PRO A 38 43.44 -18.18 -18.88
C PRO A 38 42.17 -17.96 -19.73
N GLY A 39 41.02 -18.17 -19.15
CA GLY A 39 39.71 -17.92 -19.76
C GLY A 39 38.89 -16.99 -18.91
N ASP A 40 37.95 -16.28 -19.53
CA ASP A 40 37.01 -15.42 -18.83
C ASP A 40 36.03 -16.25 -18.01
N LEU A 41 35.95 -15.97 -16.70
CA LEU A 41 34.95 -16.57 -15.79
C LEU A 41 33.83 -15.56 -15.58
N THR A 42 32.68 -15.84 -16.16
CA THR A 42 31.49 -15.02 -15.91
C THR A 42 30.79 -15.51 -14.64
N GLN A 43 30.83 -14.70 -13.61
CA GLN A 43 30.01 -14.92 -12.41
C GLN A 43 28.64 -14.28 -12.63
N VAL A 44 27.56 -15.06 -12.53
CA VAL A 44 26.19 -14.59 -12.66
C VAL A 44 25.56 -14.59 -11.28
N VAL A 45 25.05 -13.44 -10.87
CA VAL A 45 24.24 -13.29 -9.67
C VAL A 45 22.76 -13.29 -10.09
N THR A 46 21.98 -14.21 -9.51
CA THR A 46 20.55 -14.28 -9.73
C THR A 46 19.81 -13.67 -8.54
N ALA A 47 18.90 -12.75 -8.81
CA ALA A 47 18.06 -12.14 -7.79
C ALA A 47 16.59 -12.26 -8.18
N THR A 48 15.71 -12.39 -7.19
CA THR A 48 14.27 -12.30 -7.38
C THR A 48 13.79 -10.95 -6.88
N GLY A 49 12.91 -10.31 -7.63
CA GLY A 49 12.39 -8.99 -7.27
C GLY A 49 10.94 -8.79 -7.66
N THR A 50 10.30 -7.80 -7.04
CA THR A 50 8.96 -7.34 -7.38
C THR A 50 9.06 -6.06 -8.20
N LEU A 51 8.24 -6.00 -9.25
CA LEU A 51 8.11 -4.81 -10.09
C LEU A 51 7.00 -3.93 -9.50
N ASN A 52 7.37 -2.73 -9.06
CA ASN A 52 6.46 -1.77 -8.44
C ASN A 52 6.48 -0.45 -9.24
N PRO A 53 5.33 0.24 -9.38
CA PRO A 53 5.34 1.58 -9.96
C PRO A 53 6.05 2.56 -9.02
N VAL A 54 6.79 3.51 -9.59
CA VAL A 54 7.53 4.54 -8.84
C VAL A 54 6.57 5.41 -8.02
N THR A 55 5.37 5.70 -8.56
CA THR A 55 4.35 6.48 -7.87
C THR A 55 3.08 5.65 -7.69
N ASN A 56 2.77 5.35 -6.44
CA ASN A 56 1.60 4.58 -6.02
C ASN A 56 0.79 5.40 -5.01
N VAL A 57 -0.50 5.53 -5.24
CA VAL A 57 -1.44 6.21 -4.32
C VAL A 57 -2.40 5.18 -3.74
N THR A 58 -2.40 5.10 -2.41
CA THR A 58 -3.31 4.24 -1.66
C THR A 58 -4.59 4.99 -1.36
N VAL A 59 -5.73 4.44 -1.78
CA VAL A 59 -7.06 4.98 -1.48
C VAL A 59 -7.70 4.16 -0.37
N GLY A 60 -8.01 4.82 0.74
CA GLY A 60 -8.72 4.25 1.88
C GLY A 60 -10.10 4.84 2.07
N CYS A 61 -10.79 4.48 3.17
CA CYS A 61 -12.06 5.07 3.59
C CYS A 61 -11.89 5.93 4.84
N GLN A 62 -12.71 6.99 4.95
CA GLN A 62 -12.74 7.87 6.12
C GLN A 62 -13.90 7.54 7.08
N VAL A 63 -14.87 6.77 6.60
CA VAL A 63 -16.03 6.34 7.38
C VAL A 63 -16.19 4.84 7.31
N SER A 64 -16.72 4.25 8.38
CA SER A 64 -16.97 2.81 8.49
C SER A 64 -18.31 2.44 7.87
N GLY A 65 -18.41 1.29 7.24
CA GLY A 65 -19.67 0.81 6.69
C GLY A 65 -19.48 -0.35 5.71
N GLN A 66 -20.56 -0.80 5.12
CA GLN A 66 -20.56 -1.87 4.13
C GLN A 66 -20.37 -1.28 2.72
N ILE A 67 -19.51 -1.88 1.92
CA ILE A 67 -19.38 -1.51 0.51
C ILE A 67 -20.65 -1.91 -0.24
N SER A 68 -21.38 -0.91 -0.75
CA SER A 68 -22.63 -1.15 -1.48
C SER A 68 -22.40 -1.36 -2.97
N LYS A 69 -21.44 -0.65 -3.56
CA LYS A 69 -21.12 -0.73 -4.99
C LYS A 69 -19.64 -0.46 -5.24
N LEU A 70 -19.10 -1.15 -6.24
CA LEU A 70 -17.79 -0.88 -6.84
C LEU A 70 -18.03 -0.48 -8.29
N TYR A 71 -17.37 0.57 -8.75
CA TYR A 71 -17.51 1.12 -10.11
C TYR A 71 -16.29 0.82 -10.99
N VAL A 72 -15.19 0.39 -10.36
CA VAL A 72 -13.93 0.04 -11.02
C VAL A 72 -13.44 -1.29 -10.50
N ASP A 73 -12.65 -1.98 -11.30
CA ASP A 73 -12.03 -3.25 -10.97
C ASP A 73 -10.50 -3.18 -11.19
N TYR A 74 -9.81 -4.26 -10.90
CA TYR A 74 -8.40 -4.44 -11.21
C TYR A 74 -8.11 -4.08 -12.68
N ASN A 75 -6.99 -3.40 -12.91
CA ASN A 75 -6.54 -2.95 -14.23
C ASN A 75 -7.49 -1.96 -14.94
N SER A 76 -8.40 -1.32 -14.21
CA SER A 76 -9.29 -0.29 -14.78
C SER A 76 -8.59 1.07 -14.80
N PRO A 77 -8.66 1.83 -15.91
CA PRO A 77 -8.20 3.21 -15.92
C PRO A 77 -9.17 4.08 -15.13
N VAL A 78 -8.64 5.00 -14.36
CA VAL A 78 -9.39 5.96 -13.54
C VAL A 78 -8.87 7.37 -13.73
N THR A 79 -9.76 8.35 -13.58
CA THR A 79 -9.42 9.77 -13.65
C THR A 79 -9.60 10.43 -12.28
N ASN A 80 -8.89 11.51 -12.05
CA ASN A 80 -9.00 12.31 -10.83
C ASN A 80 -10.47 12.76 -10.65
N GLY A 81 -11.01 12.55 -9.42
CA GLY A 81 -12.42 12.85 -9.11
C GLY A 81 -13.43 11.81 -9.61
N GLN A 82 -13.01 10.72 -10.23
CA GLN A 82 -13.91 9.64 -10.63
C GLN A 82 -14.39 8.84 -9.41
N LEU A 83 -15.69 8.55 -9.33
CA LEU A 83 -16.27 7.70 -8.29
C LEU A 83 -15.82 6.24 -8.53
N ILE A 84 -15.11 5.65 -7.55
CA ILE A 84 -14.57 4.30 -7.66
C ILE A 84 -15.30 3.29 -6.79
N ALA A 85 -15.80 3.73 -5.61
CA ALA A 85 -16.59 2.88 -4.72
C ALA A 85 -17.61 3.69 -3.93
N GLN A 86 -18.59 3.00 -3.39
CA GLN A 86 -19.63 3.58 -2.54
C GLN A 86 -19.89 2.71 -1.32
N ILE A 87 -19.79 3.31 -0.14
CA ILE A 87 -20.24 2.74 1.13
C ILE A 87 -21.75 2.97 1.25
N ASP A 88 -22.48 2.09 1.94
CA ASP A 88 -23.92 2.22 2.17
C ASP A 88 -24.25 3.54 2.88
N PRO A 89 -24.95 4.49 2.24
CA PRO A 89 -25.18 5.82 2.77
C PRO A 89 -26.38 5.89 3.72
N ARG A 90 -27.19 4.84 3.87
CA ARG A 90 -28.50 4.89 4.58
C ARG A 90 -28.38 5.41 6.00
N THR A 91 -27.41 4.94 6.77
CA THR A 91 -27.19 5.38 8.14
C THR A 91 -26.77 6.85 8.20
N TYR A 92 -25.91 7.28 7.30
CA TYR A 92 -25.44 8.67 7.22
C TYR A 92 -26.51 9.62 6.70
N GLN A 93 -27.38 9.17 5.78
CA GLN A 93 -28.56 9.92 5.35
C GLN A 93 -29.52 10.17 6.52
N ALA A 94 -29.81 9.15 7.32
CA ALA A 94 -30.63 9.31 8.51
C ALA A 94 -30.03 10.30 9.53
N GLN A 95 -28.68 10.29 9.70
CA GLN A 95 -28.01 11.27 10.56
C GLN A 95 -28.13 12.71 10.03
N VAL A 96 -28.02 12.91 8.72
CA VAL A 96 -28.22 14.22 8.07
C VAL A 96 -29.66 14.69 8.29
N GLU A 97 -30.65 13.80 8.12
CA GLU A 97 -32.06 14.13 8.33
C GLU A 97 -32.33 14.49 9.78
N GLN A 98 -31.78 13.74 10.74
CA GLN A 98 -31.89 14.05 12.17
C GLN A 98 -31.27 15.41 12.50
N ALA A 99 -30.05 15.69 12.03
CA ALA A 99 -29.36 16.97 12.27
C ALA A 99 -30.12 18.14 11.61
N SER A 100 -30.70 17.93 10.41
CA SER A 100 -31.51 18.94 9.74
C SER A 100 -32.80 19.27 10.51
N ALA A 101 -33.44 18.27 11.10
CA ALA A 101 -34.62 18.46 11.95
C ALA A 101 -34.28 19.22 13.25
N GLN A 102 -33.11 18.91 13.85
CA GLN A 102 -32.62 19.65 15.03
C GLN A 102 -32.33 21.12 14.71
N LEU A 103 -31.73 21.39 13.56
CA LEU A 103 -31.49 22.76 13.08
C LEU A 103 -32.83 23.49 12.85
N ALA A 104 -33.81 22.84 12.22
CA ALA A 104 -35.13 23.43 12.01
C ALA A 104 -35.82 23.77 13.32
N SER A 105 -35.72 22.89 14.32
CA SER A 105 -36.24 23.16 15.69
C SER A 105 -35.51 24.34 16.36
N GLY A 106 -34.17 24.40 16.21
CA GLY A 106 -33.37 25.52 16.73
C GLY A 106 -33.75 26.84 16.08
N ASN A 107 -33.96 26.85 14.75
CA ASN A 107 -34.40 28.04 14.03
C ASN A 107 -35.78 28.53 14.47
N ALA A 108 -36.74 27.61 14.70
CA ALA A 108 -38.07 27.97 15.19
C ALA A 108 -38.00 28.59 16.60
N ASN A 109 -37.12 28.05 17.50
CA ASN A 109 -36.91 28.65 18.80
C ASN A 109 -36.24 30.02 18.70
N LEU A 110 -35.25 30.19 17.81
CA LEU A 110 -34.63 31.48 17.57
C LEU A 110 -35.64 32.54 17.09
N GLU A 111 -36.51 32.18 16.15
CA GLU A 111 -37.58 33.05 15.67
C GLU A 111 -38.53 33.49 16.81
N LEU A 112 -38.89 32.56 17.72
CA LEU A 112 -39.68 32.86 18.90
C LEU A 112 -38.93 33.88 19.79
N GLN A 113 -37.67 33.61 20.15
CA GLN A 113 -36.86 34.47 21.00
C GLN A 113 -36.64 35.87 20.40
N GLN A 114 -36.46 35.94 19.07
CA GLN A 114 -36.36 37.23 18.35
C GLN A 114 -37.67 38.04 18.50
N ALA A 115 -38.81 37.38 18.29
CA ALA A 115 -40.10 38.05 18.41
C ALA A 115 -40.41 38.47 19.85
N GLU A 116 -39.99 37.69 20.86
CA GLU A 116 -40.13 38.03 22.29
C GLU A 116 -39.22 39.19 22.66
N THR A 117 -37.93 39.13 22.32
CA THR A 117 -36.97 40.20 22.60
C THR A 117 -37.39 41.52 21.94
N ALA A 118 -37.92 41.46 20.70
CA ALA A 118 -38.43 42.66 20.03
C ALA A 118 -39.61 43.30 20.77
N ARG A 119 -40.55 42.51 21.29
CA ARG A 119 -41.65 43.00 22.13
C ARG A 119 -41.15 43.59 23.45
N ASP A 120 -40.21 42.91 24.11
CA ASP A 120 -39.63 43.37 25.38
C ASP A 120 -38.82 44.67 25.17
N ALA A 121 -38.18 44.87 24.06
CA ALA A 121 -37.50 46.12 23.69
C ALA A 121 -38.50 47.32 23.61
N GLU A 122 -39.67 47.09 23.02
CA GLU A 122 -40.75 48.07 22.98
C GLU A 122 -41.31 48.38 24.40
N LEU A 123 -41.54 47.36 25.22
CA LEU A 123 -42.01 47.52 26.60
C LEU A 123 -41.00 48.23 27.48
N PHE A 124 -39.70 47.91 27.31
CA PHE A 124 -38.61 48.62 28.03
C PHE A 124 -38.51 50.08 27.65
N THR A 125 -38.63 50.42 26.35
CA THR A 125 -38.64 51.80 25.85
C THR A 125 -39.79 52.57 26.47
N ASN A 126 -40.96 51.94 26.65
CA ASN A 126 -42.15 52.52 27.29
C ASN A 126 -42.09 52.44 28.83
N LYS A 127 -40.97 51.95 29.44
CA LYS A 127 -40.76 51.80 30.89
C LYS A 127 -41.79 50.85 31.57
N LEU A 128 -42.26 49.85 30.86
CA LEU A 128 -43.24 48.88 31.33
C LEU A 128 -42.62 47.59 31.91
N ILE A 129 -41.32 47.37 31.65
CA ILE A 129 -40.53 46.30 32.23
C ILE A 129 -39.24 46.82 32.85
N SER A 130 -38.60 45.98 33.70
CA SER A 130 -37.31 46.33 34.30
C SER A 130 -36.14 46.13 33.31
N GLY A 131 -35.01 46.79 33.58
CA GLY A 131 -33.79 46.58 32.78
C GLY A 131 -33.27 45.17 32.90
N SER A 132 -33.43 44.54 34.08
CA SER A 132 -33.04 43.13 34.30
C SER A 132 -33.85 42.13 33.45
N ASP A 133 -35.15 42.40 33.23
CA ASP A 133 -36.01 41.53 32.41
C ASP A 133 -35.59 41.61 30.92
N TYR A 134 -35.35 42.86 30.45
CA TYR A 134 -34.84 43.09 29.09
C TYR A 134 -33.46 42.43 28.85
N ASP A 135 -32.52 42.60 29.81
CA ASP A 135 -31.20 41.97 29.71
C ASP A 135 -31.29 40.44 29.67
N THR A 136 -32.25 39.87 30.41
CA THR A 136 -32.52 38.42 30.37
C THR A 136 -33.06 37.99 29.03
N ALA A 137 -33.99 38.73 28.42
CA ALA A 137 -34.50 38.41 27.09
C ALA A 137 -33.39 38.47 26.02
N VAL A 138 -32.48 39.48 26.08
CA VAL A 138 -31.34 39.59 25.20
C VAL A 138 -30.37 38.41 25.38
N ALA A 139 -30.11 38.00 26.64
CA ALA A 139 -29.23 36.84 26.90
C ALA A 139 -29.83 35.55 26.36
N THR A 140 -31.15 35.34 26.49
CA THR A 140 -31.86 34.18 25.95
C THR A 140 -31.83 34.14 24.42
N LEU A 141 -31.96 35.30 23.79
CA LEU A 141 -31.79 35.42 22.32
C LEU A 141 -30.42 34.99 21.89
N HIS A 142 -29.35 35.47 22.55
CA HIS A 142 -27.99 35.07 22.24
C HIS A 142 -27.74 33.58 22.44
N GLU A 143 -28.38 32.96 23.47
CA GLU A 143 -28.32 31.51 23.68
C GLU A 143 -28.99 30.75 22.53
N ALA A 144 -30.17 31.21 22.08
CA ALA A 144 -30.84 30.62 20.91
C ALA A 144 -30.01 30.74 19.63
N GLU A 145 -29.37 31.90 19.38
CA GLU A 145 -28.45 32.09 18.27
C GLU A 145 -27.26 31.13 18.34
N ALA A 146 -26.66 30.95 19.52
CA ALA A 146 -25.56 30.02 19.73
C ALA A 146 -25.99 28.56 19.47
N THR A 147 -27.19 28.19 19.91
CA THR A 147 -27.76 26.87 19.67
C THR A 147 -27.96 26.57 18.19
N VAL A 148 -28.44 27.54 17.41
CA VAL A 148 -28.55 27.41 15.93
C VAL A 148 -27.20 27.17 15.32
N LYS A 149 -26.13 27.88 15.71
CA LYS A 149 -24.77 27.68 15.22
C LYS A 149 -24.24 26.29 15.54
N ILE A 150 -24.50 25.77 16.74
CA ILE A 150 -24.12 24.40 17.13
C ILE A 150 -24.83 23.37 16.25
N ASN A 151 -26.16 23.52 16.06
CA ASN A 151 -26.96 22.62 15.23
C ASN A 151 -26.54 22.67 13.75
N GLN A 152 -26.18 23.86 13.25
CA GLN A 152 -25.63 24.02 11.90
C GLN A 152 -24.30 23.25 11.74
N ALA A 153 -23.38 23.39 12.68
CA ALA A 153 -22.10 22.68 12.66
C ALA A 153 -22.29 21.15 12.74
N ALA A 154 -23.27 20.67 13.52
CA ALA A 154 -23.62 19.25 13.57
C ALA A 154 -24.17 18.74 12.24
N LEU A 155 -25.02 19.53 11.57
CA LEU A 155 -25.54 19.22 10.24
C LEU A 155 -24.40 19.16 9.21
N ASP A 156 -23.47 20.11 9.22
CA ASP A 156 -22.35 20.16 8.29
C ASP A 156 -21.39 18.95 8.48
N THR A 157 -21.17 18.56 9.74
CA THR A 157 -20.42 17.33 10.06
C THR A 157 -21.12 16.09 9.51
N SER A 158 -22.44 15.98 9.69
CA SER A 158 -23.23 14.85 9.18
C SER A 158 -23.21 14.80 7.64
N LYS A 159 -23.28 15.94 6.96
CA LYS A 159 -23.16 16.05 5.50
C LYS A 159 -21.77 15.65 5.01
N ALA A 160 -20.71 16.05 5.70
CA ALA A 160 -19.34 15.65 5.37
C ALA A 160 -19.19 14.13 5.46
N ASN A 161 -19.67 13.50 6.54
CA ASN A 161 -19.66 12.05 6.71
C ASN A 161 -20.44 11.33 5.60
N LEU A 162 -21.59 11.85 5.20
CA LEU A 162 -22.34 11.33 4.06
C LEU A 162 -21.53 11.48 2.74
N GLY A 163 -20.81 12.58 2.58
CA GLY A 163 -19.92 12.78 1.43
C GLY A 163 -18.81 11.74 1.37
N PHE A 164 -18.24 11.37 2.52
CA PHE A 164 -17.20 10.35 2.63
C PHE A 164 -17.67 8.92 2.32
N CYS A 165 -18.99 8.68 2.23
CA CYS A 165 -19.52 7.41 1.72
C CYS A 165 -19.22 7.19 0.23
N LYS A 166 -18.92 8.25 -0.51
CA LYS A 166 -18.50 8.19 -1.91
C LYS A 166 -16.99 8.30 -1.99
N ILE A 167 -16.35 7.27 -2.50
CA ILE A 167 -14.90 7.18 -2.58
C ILE A 167 -14.49 7.52 -4.00
N TYR A 168 -13.65 8.55 -4.13
CA TYR A 168 -13.18 9.07 -5.40
C TYR A 168 -11.69 8.78 -5.57
N SER A 169 -11.26 8.65 -6.84
CA SER A 169 -9.83 8.60 -7.17
C SER A 169 -9.20 9.97 -6.96
N PRO A 170 -8.10 10.07 -6.20
CA PRO A 170 -7.39 11.35 -6.01
C PRO A 170 -6.45 11.70 -7.17
N VAL A 171 -6.18 10.75 -8.08
CA VAL A 171 -5.23 10.89 -9.20
C VAL A 171 -5.75 10.21 -10.46
N ASP A 172 -5.19 10.60 -11.61
CA ASP A 172 -5.32 9.86 -12.86
C ASP A 172 -4.39 8.65 -12.81
N GLY A 173 -4.81 7.50 -13.33
CA GLY A 173 -3.97 6.32 -13.35
C GLY A 173 -4.71 5.01 -13.63
N THR A 174 -4.10 3.91 -13.24
CA THR A 174 -4.67 2.55 -13.36
C THR A 174 -4.71 1.87 -12.01
N VAL A 175 -5.81 1.21 -11.70
CA VAL A 175 -5.98 0.43 -10.45
C VAL A 175 -5.06 -0.80 -10.49
N ILE A 176 -4.11 -0.87 -9.55
CA ILE A 176 -3.16 -1.99 -9.42
C ILE A 176 -3.73 -3.09 -8.54
N SER A 177 -4.38 -2.72 -7.43
CA SER A 177 -5.03 -3.68 -6.54
C SER A 177 -6.39 -3.16 -6.07
N ARG A 178 -7.28 -4.11 -5.81
CA ARG A 178 -8.59 -3.92 -5.18
C ARG A 178 -8.66 -4.89 -4.01
N ASP A 179 -8.62 -4.33 -2.81
CA ASP A 179 -8.51 -5.12 -1.56
C ASP A 179 -9.87 -5.25 -0.85
N VAL A 180 -10.95 -4.89 -1.52
CA VAL A 180 -12.32 -4.92 -0.97
C VAL A 180 -13.34 -5.45 -1.98
N ASP A 181 -14.38 -6.10 -1.47
CA ASP A 181 -15.50 -6.66 -2.24
C ASP A 181 -16.83 -6.00 -1.91
N VAL A 182 -17.80 -6.09 -2.84
CA VAL A 182 -19.18 -5.66 -2.59
C VAL A 182 -19.77 -6.51 -1.46
N GLY A 183 -20.37 -5.84 -0.48
CA GLY A 183 -20.91 -6.49 0.71
C GLY A 183 -19.91 -6.59 1.87
N GLN A 184 -18.63 -6.33 1.67
CA GLN A 184 -17.62 -6.31 2.72
C GLN A 184 -17.81 -5.09 3.63
N THR A 185 -17.64 -5.29 4.94
CA THR A 185 -17.65 -4.21 5.92
C THR A 185 -16.23 -3.70 6.14
N VAL A 186 -16.06 -2.38 6.02
CA VAL A 186 -14.80 -1.68 6.28
C VAL A 186 -14.92 -0.84 7.55
N ALA A 187 -13.86 -0.81 8.36
CA ALA A 187 -13.82 -0.08 9.63
C ALA A 187 -12.64 0.93 9.59
N ALA A 188 -12.98 2.21 9.58
CA ALA A 188 -12.02 3.31 9.55
C ALA A 188 -11.44 3.70 10.92
N SER A 189 -11.91 3.06 12.02
CA SER A 189 -11.68 3.54 13.39
C SER A 189 -10.30 3.22 13.97
N LEU A 190 -9.59 2.19 13.50
CA LEU A 190 -8.29 1.76 14.04
C LEU A 190 -7.14 1.97 13.06
N GLN A 191 -7.36 1.62 11.81
CA GLN A 191 -6.46 1.91 10.68
C GLN A 191 -7.36 2.09 9.47
N SER A 192 -7.12 3.13 8.67
CA SER A 192 -7.83 3.27 7.40
C SER A 192 -7.44 2.09 6.50
N PRO A 193 -8.36 1.14 6.23
CA PRO A 193 -8.02 0.01 5.36
C PRO A 193 -7.76 0.51 3.95
N THR A 194 -6.77 -0.07 3.29
CA THR A 194 -6.54 0.14 1.88
C THR A 194 -7.69 -0.50 1.10
N LEU A 195 -8.35 0.28 0.26
CA LEU A 195 -9.43 -0.19 -0.62
C LEU A 195 -8.91 -0.43 -2.03
N PHE A 196 -8.12 0.52 -2.54
CA PHE A 196 -7.50 0.47 -3.86
C PHE A 196 -6.07 0.99 -3.81
N GLN A 197 -5.23 0.48 -4.70
CA GLN A 197 -3.96 1.07 -5.04
C GLN A 197 -3.98 1.51 -6.50
N ILE A 198 -3.59 2.75 -6.76
CA ILE A 198 -3.64 3.36 -8.08
C ILE A 198 -2.22 3.78 -8.46
N ALA A 199 -1.73 3.26 -9.60
CA ALA A 199 -0.49 3.75 -10.21
C ALA A 199 -0.81 4.93 -11.11
N ASN A 200 -0.11 6.04 -10.92
CA ASN A 200 -0.26 7.19 -11.78
C ASN A 200 0.35 6.94 -13.18
N ASN A 201 1.52 6.30 -13.23
CA ASN A 201 2.19 5.98 -14.50
C ASN A 201 2.81 4.58 -14.42
N LEU A 202 2.40 3.69 -15.33
CA LEU A 202 2.94 2.33 -15.46
C LEU A 202 4.18 2.26 -16.37
N GLU A 203 4.57 3.37 -17.03
CA GLU A 203 5.80 3.42 -17.83
C GLU A 203 7.05 3.60 -16.94
N GLN A 204 6.86 4.13 -15.73
CA GLN A 204 7.93 4.30 -14.75
C GLN A 204 7.79 3.28 -13.63
N MET A 205 8.58 2.22 -13.74
CA MET A 205 8.58 1.12 -12.79
C MET A 205 9.94 1.02 -12.11
N GLN A 206 9.94 0.58 -10.85
CA GLN A 206 11.15 0.19 -10.12
C GLN A 206 11.09 -1.30 -9.78
N ILE A 207 12.26 -1.93 -9.73
CA ILE A 207 12.40 -3.32 -9.32
C ILE A 207 13.04 -3.33 -7.94
N ASP A 208 12.31 -3.83 -6.95
CA ASP A 208 12.85 -4.09 -5.62
C ASP A 208 13.35 -5.54 -5.61
N ALA A 209 14.67 -5.72 -5.82
CA ALA A 209 15.29 -7.03 -5.89
C ALA A 209 15.99 -7.38 -4.58
N ASN A 210 15.72 -8.59 -4.09
CA ASN A 210 16.45 -9.17 -2.95
C ASN A 210 17.66 -9.94 -3.47
N VAL A 211 18.85 -9.47 -3.11
CA VAL A 211 20.13 -10.13 -3.40
C VAL A 211 20.63 -10.79 -2.13
N ASP A 212 21.10 -12.03 -2.23
CA ASP A 212 21.66 -12.74 -1.08
C ASP A 212 22.97 -12.07 -0.61
N GLU A 213 23.20 -12.04 0.71
CA GLU A 213 24.37 -11.39 1.31
C GLU A 213 25.70 -11.94 0.75
N ALA A 214 25.71 -13.23 0.38
CA ALA A 214 26.89 -13.87 -0.22
C ALA A 214 27.25 -13.30 -1.61
N ASP A 215 26.27 -12.79 -2.35
CA ASP A 215 26.43 -12.37 -3.75
C ASP A 215 26.54 -10.85 -3.90
N ILE A 216 26.22 -10.08 -2.84
CA ILE A 216 26.19 -8.61 -2.90
C ILE A 216 27.55 -8.00 -3.25
N GLY A 217 28.66 -8.70 -2.92
CA GLY A 217 30.02 -8.25 -3.25
C GLY A 217 30.34 -8.23 -4.75
N GLY A 218 29.57 -8.97 -5.55
CA GLY A 218 29.68 -9.01 -7.01
C GLY A 218 28.84 -7.95 -7.74
N VAL A 219 27.90 -7.32 -7.04
CA VAL A 219 26.97 -6.32 -7.62
C VAL A 219 27.65 -4.95 -7.61
N LYS A 220 27.66 -4.28 -8.75
CA LYS A 220 28.17 -2.91 -8.90
C LYS A 220 27.06 -2.02 -9.44
N GLU A 221 27.06 -0.78 -8.98
CA GLU A 221 26.19 0.27 -9.52
C GLU A 221 26.62 0.56 -10.97
N GLY A 222 25.65 0.50 -11.90
CA GLY A 222 25.86 0.65 -13.34
C GLY A 222 25.63 2.05 -13.87
#